data_484d747b5c86a554c4de715760971297
#
_entry.id   484d747b5c86a554c4de715760971297
#
_cell.length_a   1.000
_cell.length_b   1.000
_cell.length_c   1.000
_cell.angle_alpha   90.00
_cell.angle_beta   90.00
_cell.angle_gamma   90.00
#
_symmetry.space_group_name_H-M   'P 1'
#
loop_
_entity.id
_entity.type
_entity.pdbx_description
1 polymer ?
#
loop_
_entity_poly.entity_id
_entity_poly.type
_entity_poly.pdbx_seq_one_letter_code
_entity_poly.pdbx_strand_id
1 'polypeptide(L)'
;NSQLRAVAAIEAGPLAREICPVTIPQKKGDALVVDTDEHPRKTSLEALAKLKGVVRPDGTVTAGNASGVNDGACALIVASEDAVKRFGLTPRARIVGMGVAGVPPRIMGIGPAPATQKLLARTGLTLAQMDTIELNEAFAAQGLAVLRQLGLADDDARVNPNGGAIAIGHPLGMSGARLVTTAISQLHQTKGRYGLATMCIGVGQGIAMIVERV
;
A
#
# COMPACT_ATOMS: atom_id res chain seq x y z
N ASN A 1 -3.92 10.96 -8.51
CA ASN A 1 -4.15 9.53 -8.86
C ASN A 1 -4.71 8.74 -7.66
N SER A 2 -4.10 8.78 -6.45
CA SER A 2 -4.46 7.93 -5.31
C SER A 2 -5.97 7.98 -4.97
N GLN A 3 -6.53 9.17 -4.76
CA GLN A 3 -7.97 9.34 -4.46
C GLN A 3 -8.87 8.85 -5.61
N LEU A 4 -8.54 9.16 -6.86
CA LEU A 4 -9.35 8.73 -8.02
C LEU A 4 -9.39 7.20 -8.12
N ARG A 5 -8.25 6.56 -7.94
CA ARG A 5 -8.14 5.09 -7.95
C ARG A 5 -8.88 4.44 -6.79
N ALA A 6 -8.76 5.00 -5.58
CA ALA A 6 -9.46 4.48 -4.40
C ALA A 6 -10.99 4.60 -4.54
N VAL A 7 -11.50 5.74 -4.97
CA VAL A 7 -12.94 5.93 -5.20
C VAL A 7 -13.46 4.95 -6.25
N ALA A 8 -12.74 4.81 -7.38
CA ALA A 8 -13.11 3.86 -8.42
C ALA A 8 -13.06 2.40 -7.91
N ALA A 9 -12.09 2.06 -7.08
CA ALA A 9 -11.96 0.72 -6.50
C ALA A 9 -13.07 0.40 -5.48
N ILE A 10 -13.54 1.40 -4.71
CA ILE A 10 -14.69 1.23 -3.82
C ILE A 10 -15.95 1.00 -4.65
N GLU A 11 -16.20 1.83 -5.66
CA GLU A 11 -17.37 1.73 -6.52
C GLU A 11 -17.42 0.39 -7.30
N ALA A 12 -16.26 -0.10 -7.74
CA ALA A 12 -16.13 -1.38 -8.47
C ALA A 12 -16.07 -2.62 -7.57
N GLY A 13 -15.86 -2.47 -6.25
CA GLY A 13 -15.88 -3.52 -5.25
C GLY A 13 -14.58 -4.29 -4.96
N PRO A 14 -13.41 -4.03 -5.60
CA PRO A 14 -12.17 -4.73 -5.26
C PRO A 14 -11.79 -4.63 -3.79
N LEU A 15 -11.88 -3.44 -3.19
CA LEU A 15 -11.52 -3.20 -1.78
C LEU A 15 -12.47 -3.90 -0.80
N ALA A 16 -13.74 -4.04 -1.12
CA ALA A 16 -14.71 -4.72 -0.25
C ALA A 16 -14.32 -6.18 0.04
N ARG A 17 -13.55 -6.83 -0.85
CA ARG A 17 -13.08 -8.21 -0.65
C ARG A 17 -11.96 -8.34 0.38
N GLU A 18 -11.34 -7.24 0.75
CA GLU A 18 -10.23 -7.18 1.72
C GLU A 18 -10.71 -6.73 3.11
N ILE A 19 -11.92 -6.15 3.18
CA ILE A 19 -12.49 -5.62 4.41
C ILE A 19 -13.13 -6.72 5.23
N CYS A 20 -12.78 -6.76 6.51
CA CYS A 20 -13.48 -7.53 7.53
C CYS A 20 -14.41 -6.57 8.28
N PRO A 21 -15.75 -6.68 8.13
CA PRO A 21 -16.68 -5.76 8.80
C PRO A 21 -16.55 -5.80 10.32
N VAL A 22 -16.57 -4.63 10.94
CA VAL A 22 -16.53 -4.48 12.41
C VAL A 22 -17.86 -4.00 12.91
N THR A 23 -18.46 -4.78 13.82
CA THR A 23 -19.73 -4.44 14.46
C THR A 23 -19.46 -3.72 15.78
N ILE A 24 -19.91 -2.46 15.88
CA ILE A 24 -19.73 -1.62 17.07
C ILE A 24 -21.06 -1.51 17.80
N PRO A 25 -21.18 -2.13 19.01
CA PRO A 25 -22.37 -1.99 19.82
C PRO A 25 -22.68 -0.53 20.15
N GLN A 26 -23.94 -0.12 20.02
CA GLN A 26 -24.40 1.22 20.37
C GLN A 26 -25.09 1.18 21.74
N LYS A 27 -25.05 2.30 22.48
CA LYS A 27 -25.77 2.45 23.75
C LYS A 27 -27.29 2.41 23.57
N LYS A 28 -27.79 2.81 22.41
CA LYS A 28 -29.19 2.80 22.02
C LYS A 28 -29.29 2.52 20.52
N GLY A 29 -30.30 1.74 20.12
CA GLY A 29 -30.53 1.37 18.72
C GLY A 29 -29.69 0.16 18.28
N ASP A 30 -29.65 -0.08 16.97
CA ASP A 30 -28.93 -1.18 16.36
C ASP A 30 -27.40 -0.94 16.37
N ALA A 31 -26.63 -2.02 16.33
CA ALA A 31 -25.18 -1.91 16.25
C ALA A 31 -24.75 -1.27 14.91
N LEU A 32 -23.72 -0.42 14.96
CA LEU A 32 -23.12 0.15 13.77
C LEU A 32 -22.18 -0.89 13.13
N VAL A 33 -22.39 -1.21 11.87
CA VAL A 33 -21.48 -2.03 11.07
C VAL A 33 -20.58 -1.12 10.25
N VAL A 34 -19.25 -1.20 10.47
CA VAL A 34 -18.25 -0.49 9.68
C VAL A 34 -17.65 -1.50 8.70
N ASP A 35 -17.95 -1.33 7.43
CA ASP A 35 -17.61 -2.23 6.33
C ASP A 35 -17.02 -1.50 5.11
N THR A 36 -16.72 -0.22 5.26
CA THR A 36 -16.19 0.63 4.20
C THR A 36 -15.16 1.60 4.76
N ASP A 37 -14.06 1.80 4.03
CA ASP A 37 -13.05 2.79 4.39
C ASP A 37 -13.62 4.22 4.28
N GLU A 38 -13.53 4.98 5.36
CA GLU A 38 -14.09 6.35 5.45
C GLU A 38 -13.15 7.43 4.90
N HIS A 39 -11.85 7.13 4.76
CA HIS A 39 -10.84 8.12 4.40
C HIS A 39 -10.88 8.55 2.93
N PRO A 40 -11.19 7.67 1.93
CA PRO A 40 -11.26 8.02 0.53
C PRO A 40 -12.34 9.08 0.24
N ARG A 41 -12.02 10.03 -0.64
CA ARG A 41 -12.92 11.12 -1.00
C ARG A 41 -12.75 11.57 -2.44
N LYS A 42 -13.85 11.95 -3.06
CA LYS A 42 -13.82 12.59 -4.38
C LYS A 42 -13.12 13.95 -4.27
N THR A 43 -12.19 14.22 -5.18
CA THR A 43 -11.42 15.47 -5.20
C THR A 43 -11.13 15.90 -6.64
N SER A 44 -10.65 17.15 -6.80
CA SER A 44 -10.20 17.69 -8.08
C SER A 44 -8.89 18.47 -7.89
N LEU A 45 -8.22 18.79 -8.99
CA LEU A 45 -6.99 19.61 -8.92
C LEU A 45 -7.29 20.99 -8.32
N GLU A 46 -8.44 21.58 -8.63
CA GLU A 46 -8.88 22.88 -8.09
C GLU A 46 -9.15 22.79 -6.58
N ALA A 47 -9.70 21.69 -6.10
CA ALA A 47 -9.91 21.45 -4.67
C ALA A 47 -8.58 21.26 -3.94
N LEU A 48 -7.67 20.47 -4.52
CA LEU A 48 -6.33 20.25 -3.96
C LEU A 48 -5.49 21.52 -3.90
N ALA A 49 -5.59 22.40 -4.90
CA ALA A 49 -4.87 23.68 -4.95
C ALA A 49 -5.28 24.67 -3.83
N LYS A 50 -6.46 24.51 -3.25
CA LYS A 50 -6.96 25.34 -2.15
C LYS A 50 -6.52 24.87 -0.75
N LEU A 51 -5.88 23.70 -0.66
CA LEU A 51 -5.47 23.14 0.62
C LEU A 51 -4.28 23.92 1.19
N LYS A 52 -4.36 24.19 2.49
CA LYS A 52 -3.27 24.87 3.24
C LYS A 52 -2.22 23.88 3.68
N GLY A 53 -1.00 24.35 3.90
CA GLY A 53 0.07 23.58 4.50
C GLY A 53 -0.31 23.10 5.92
N VAL A 54 -0.07 21.81 6.21
CA VAL A 54 -0.39 21.21 7.53
C VAL A 54 0.82 21.13 8.44
N VAL A 55 2.04 21.27 7.92
CA VAL A 55 3.28 21.25 8.71
C VAL A 55 3.77 22.67 9.01
N ARG A 56 3.69 23.55 8.02
CA ARG A 56 4.04 24.98 8.14
C ARG A 56 3.03 25.78 7.31
N PRO A 57 2.70 27.03 7.72
CA PRO A 57 1.72 27.85 7.01
C PRO A 57 2.04 28.09 5.53
N ASP A 58 3.33 28.24 5.21
CA ASP A 58 3.89 28.43 3.86
C ASP A 58 4.43 27.14 3.23
N GLY A 59 4.14 25.98 3.85
CA GLY A 59 4.60 24.69 3.43
C GLY A 59 3.77 24.08 2.30
N THR A 60 4.38 23.15 1.56
CA THR A 60 3.75 22.44 0.42
C THR A 60 3.10 21.12 0.81
N VAL A 61 3.32 20.62 2.05
CA VAL A 61 2.68 19.41 2.56
C VAL A 61 1.26 19.75 3.01
N THR A 62 0.28 19.14 2.38
CA THR A 62 -1.16 19.38 2.63
C THR A 62 -1.87 18.05 2.89
N ALA A 63 -3.11 18.11 3.39
CA ALA A 63 -3.97 16.94 3.54
C ALA A 63 -4.29 16.22 2.20
N GLY A 64 -3.95 16.81 1.06
CA GLY A 64 -4.18 16.23 -0.26
C GLY A 64 -2.96 15.51 -0.85
N ASN A 65 -1.77 15.67 -0.25
CA ASN A 65 -0.53 15.07 -0.75
C ASN A 65 0.30 14.36 0.33
N ALA A 66 -0.30 14.14 1.48
CA ALA A 66 0.24 13.33 2.58
C ALA A 66 -0.79 12.27 2.98
N SER A 67 -0.32 11.14 3.46
CA SER A 67 -1.17 10.12 4.05
C SER A 67 -1.83 10.64 5.33
N GLY A 68 -3.04 10.16 5.63
CA GLY A 68 -3.67 10.40 6.92
C GLY A 68 -3.01 9.57 8.02
N VAL A 69 -3.12 10.06 9.26
CA VAL A 69 -2.85 9.28 10.47
C VAL A 69 -4.16 8.64 10.88
N ASN A 70 -4.26 7.32 10.75
CA ASN A 70 -5.51 6.58 10.88
C ASN A 70 -5.34 5.41 11.84
N ASP A 71 -6.44 4.97 12.43
CA ASP A 71 -6.55 3.66 13.06
C ASP A 71 -6.83 2.60 11.98
N GLY A 72 -6.32 1.40 12.18
CA GLY A 72 -6.56 0.30 11.28
C GLY A 72 -5.83 -0.97 11.70
N ALA A 73 -6.37 -2.11 11.28
CA ALA A 73 -5.80 -3.42 11.54
C ALA A 73 -5.81 -4.28 10.26
N CYS A 74 -4.82 -5.13 10.12
CA CYS A 74 -4.73 -6.12 9.07
C CYS A 74 -4.05 -7.38 9.60
N ALA A 75 -4.50 -8.54 9.16
CA ALA A 75 -3.92 -9.81 9.57
C ALA A 75 -3.61 -10.69 8.36
N LEU A 76 -2.46 -11.33 8.41
CA LEU A 76 -1.97 -12.31 7.44
C LEU A 76 -1.54 -13.58 8.17
N ILE A 77 -1.87 -14.74 7.61
CA ILE A 77 -1.31 -16.02 8.04
C ILE A 77 -0.08 -16.30 7.19
N VAL A 78 1.08 -16.40 7.82
CA VAL A 78 2.32 -16.85 7.19
C VAL A 78 2.58 -18.28 7.66
N ALA A 79 2.66 -19.21 6.73
CA ALA A 79 2.80 -20.63 7.00
C ALA A 79 3.97 -21.24 6.24
N SER A 80 4.66 -22.20 6.85
CA SER A 80 5.59 -23.07 6.14
C SER A 80 4.84 -24.06 5.25
N GLU A 81 5.53 -24.66 4.26
CA GLU A 81 4.94 -25.68 3.42
C GLU A 81 4.40 -26.87 4.25
N ASP A 82 5.14 -27.26 5.29
CA ASP A 82 4.70 -28.33 6.21
C ASP A 82 3.44 -27.95 6.97
N ALA A 83 3.32 -26.69 7.42
CA ALA A 83 2.11 -26.20 8.07
C ALA A 83 0.93 -26.16 7.10
N VAL A 84 1.15 -25.74 5.85
CA VAL A 84 0.12 -25.79 4.79
C VAL A 84 -0.42 -27.20 4.64
N LYS A 85 0.46 -28.20 4.51
CA LYS A 85 0.07 -29.62 4.39
C LYS A 85 -0.62 -30.13 5.65
N ARG A 86 -0.04 -29.85 6.84
CA ARG A 86 -0.55 -30.34 8.13
C ARG A 86 -1.94 -29.83 8.46
N PHE A 87 -2.21 -28.57 8.14
CA PHE A 87 -3.48 -27.91 8.50
C PHE A 87 -4.46 -27.79 7.33
N GLY A 88 -4.14 -28.36 6.16
CA GLY A 88 -5.00 -28.30 4.98
C GLY A 88 -5.26 -26.87 4.51
N LEU A 89 -4.27 -25.96 4.63
CA LEU A 89 -4.44 -24.57 4.25
C LEU A 89 -4.40 -24.43 2.73
N THR A 90 -5.10 -23.42 2.22
CA THR A 90 -5.02 -23.03 0.80
C THR A 90 -4.15 -21.78 0.68
N PRO A 91 -2.87 -21.90 0.29
CA PRO A 91 -2.00 -20.75 0.14
C PRO A 91 -2.50 -19.87 -1.01
N ARG A 92 -2.45 -18.55 -0.83
CA ARG A 92 -2.81 -17.59 -1.87
C ARG A 92 -1.60 -17.03 -2.60
N ALA A 93 -0.47 -16.99 -1.92
CA ALA A 93 0.77 -16.52 -2.49
C ALA A 93 1.97 -17.17 -1.80
N ARG A 94 3.10 -17.20 -2.50
CA ARG A 94 4.41 -17.58 -1.98
C ARG A 94 5.26 -16.32 -1.81
N ILE A 95 5.96 -16.20 -0.69
CA ILE A 95 6.97 -15.16 -0.51
C ILE A 95 8.20 -15.54 -1.32
N VAL A 96 8.53 -14.75 -2.34
CA VAL A 96 9.73 -14.95 -3.19
C VAL A 96 10.97 -14.42 -2.49
N GLY A 97 10.85 -13.28 -1.82
CA GLY A 97 11.94 -12.69 -1.07
C GLY A 97 11.56 -11.38 -0.41
N MET A 98 12.44 -10.93 0.48
CA MET A 98 12.32 -9.66 1.20
C MET A 98 13.65 -8.93 1.13
N GLY A 99 13.64 -7.60 1.13
CA GLY A 99 14.83 -6.75 1.11
C GLY A 99 14.68 -5.55 2.02
N VAL A 100 15.76 -5.16 2.66
CA VAL A 100 15.83 -3.93 3.46
C VAL A 100 17.03 -3.09 3.03
N ALA A 101 16.91 -1.77 3.16
CA ALA A 101 17.99 -0.83 2.90
C ALA A 101 17.95 0.32 3.89
N GLY A 102 19.12 0.86 4.23
CA GLY A 102 19.26 2.11 4.97
C GLY A 102 19.52 3.27 4.03
N VAL A 103 19.02 4.45 4.39
CA VAL A 103 19.26 5.73 3.72
C VAL A 103 19.44 6.83 4.77
N PRO A 104 20.04 7.98 4.44
CA PRO A 104 20.14 9.07 5.40
C PRO A 104 18.76 9.46 5.98
N PRO A 105 18.62 9.65 7.30
CA PRO A 105 17.33 9.92 7.95
C PRO A 105 16.53 11.07 7.34
N ARG A 106 17.21 12.13 6.91
CA ARG A 106 16.56 13.32 6.32
C ARG A 106 15.87 13.07 4.99
N ILE A 107 16.19 11.97 4.32
CA ILE A 107 15.58 11.53 3.05
C ILE A 107 14.95 10.13 3.20
N MET A 108 14.44 9.80 4.38
CA MET A 108 13.92 8.47 4.72
C MET A 108 12.91 7.94 3.70
N GLY A 109 12.12 8.82 3.10
CA GLY A 109 11.08 8.45 2.14
C GLY A 109 11.58 7.75 0.88
N ILE A 110 12.87 7.86 0.55
CA ILE A 110 13.47 7.20 -0.60
C ILE A 110 13.85 5.73 -0.36
N GLY A 111 13.82 5.27 0.90
CA GLY A 111 14.19 3.90 1.30
C GLY A 111 13.60 2.75 0.48
N PRO A 112 12.34 2.84 -0.01
CA PRO A 112 11.76 1.83 -0.89
C PRO A 112 12.56 1.53 -2.15
N ALA A 113 13.18 2.54 -2.77
CA ALA A 113 13.92 2.37 -4.02
C ALA A 113 15.15 1.45 -3.84
N PRO A 114 16.13 1.73 -2.96
CA PRO A 114 17.27 0.84 -2.77
C PRO A 114 16.86 -0.52 -2.17
N ALA A 115 15.82 -0.60 -1.33
CA ALA A 115 15.31 -1.87 -0.83
C ALA A 115 14.79 -2.76 -1.97
N THR A 116 14.01 -2.19 -2.88
CA THR A 116 13.49 -2.87 -4.08
C THR A 116 14.62 -3.29 -5.01
N GLN A 117 15.57 -2.40 -5.34
CA GLN A 117 16.70 -2.70 -6.21
C GLN A 117 17.54 -3.86 -5.67
N LYS A 118 17.83 -3.86 -4.36
CA LYS A 118 18.55 -4.94 -3.68
C LYS A 118 17.78 -6.26 -3.74
N LEU A 119 16.46 -6.22 -3.57
CA LEU A 119 15.61 -7.41 -3.63
C LEU A 119 15.56 -7.99 -5.04
N LEU A 120 15.37 -7.15 -6.05
CA LEU A 120 15.37 -7.57 -7.47
C LEU A 120 16.71 -8.21 -7.85
N ALA A 121 17.83 -7.58 -7.49
CA ALA A 121 19.17 -8.15 -7.75
C ALA A 121 19.35 -9.53 -7.09
N ARG A 122 18.83 -9.73 -5.86
CA ARG A 122 18.95 -10.99 -5.13
C ARG A 122 18.04 -12.09 -5.69
N THR A 123 16.88 -11.75 -6.21
CA THR A 123 15.91 -12.72 -6.74
C THR A 123 16.09 -12.99 -8.23
N GLY A 124 16.89 -12.19 -8.95
CA GLY A 124 17.04 -12.24 -10.39
C GLY A 124 15.80 -11.77 -11.16
N LEU A 125 14.83 -11.16 -10.47
CA LEU A 125 13.63 -10.60 -11.07
C LEU A 125 13.83 -9.13 -11.48
N THR A 126 12.98 -8.66 -12.37
CA THR A 126 12.97 -7.28 -12.86
C THR A 126 11.64 -6.59 -12.53
N LEU A 127 11.62 -5.26 -12.51
CA LEU A 127 10.37 -4.50 -12.35
C LEU A 127 9.38 -4.74 -13.49
N ALA A 128 9.86 -5.08 -14.69
CA ALA A 128 8.98 -5.41 -15.82
C ALA A 128 8.16 -6.70 -15.60
N GLN A 129 8.61 -7.58 -14.71
CA GLN A 129 7.91 -8.82 -14.36
C GLN A 129 6.86 -8.64 -13.26
N MET A 130 6.81 -7.45 -12.62
CA MET A 130 5.80 -7.16 -11.60
C MET A 130 4.47 -6.79 -12.25
N ASP A 131 3.42 -7.53 -11.92
CA ASP A 131 2.06 -7.29 -12.40
C ASP A 131 1.33 -6.25 -11.53
N THR A 132 1.73 -6.12 -10.27
CA THR A 132 1.24 -5.09 -9.35
C THR A 132 2.35 -4.62 -8.42
N ILE A 133 2.30 -3.35 -8.05
CA ILE A 133 3.27 -2.71 -7.15
C ILE A 133 2.47 -1.91 -6.11
N GLU A 134 2.54 -2.32 -4.86
CA GLU A 134 1.99 -1.60 -3.72
C GLU A 134 3.12 -0.79 -3.06
N LEU A 135 3.15 0.50 -3.33
CA LEU A 135 4.08 1.47 -2.73
C LEU A 135 3.33 2.30 -1.69
N ASN A 136 3.78 2.27 -0.45
CA ASN A 136 3.21 3.14 0.58
C ASN A 136 3.46 4.61 0.26
N GLU A 137 2.37 5.39 0.19
CA GLU A 137 2.39 6.82 -0.10
C GLU A 137 2.40 7.62 1.21
N ALA A 138 3.54 7.67 1.90
CA ALA A 138 3.64 8.56 3.05
C ALA A 138 3.42 10.03 2.64
N PHE A 139 3.99 10.42 1.48
CA PHE A 139 3.81 11.71 0.81
C PHE A 139 3.82 11.51 -0.71
N ALA A 140 3.06 12.30 -1.45
CA ALA A 140 3.06 12.23 -2.92
C ALA A 140 4.46 12.48 -3.51
N ALA A 141 5.18 13.49 -3.02
CA ALA A 141 6.53 13.78 -3.46
C ALA A 141 7.49 12.61 -3.20
N GLN A 142 7.34 11.92 -2.07
CA GLN A 142 8.13 10.73 -1.74
C GLN A 142 7.80 9.57 -2.69
N GLY A 143 6.53 9.32 -2.95
CA GLY A 143 6.11 8.28 -3.90
C GLY A 143 6.68 8.51 -5.30
N LEU A 144 6.52 9.72 -5.84
CA LEU A 144 7.07 10.11 -7.14
C LEU A 144 8.60 9.97 -7.20
N ALA A 145 9.30 10.37 -6.14
CA ALA A 145 10.76 10.23 -6.07
C ALA A 145 11.20 8.76 -6.13
N VAL A 146 10.48 7.87 -5.44
CA VAL A 146 10.73 6.41 -5.49
C VAL A 146 10.47 5.86 -6.89
N LEU A 147 9.33 6.19 -7.52
CA LEU A 147 9.01 5.74 -8.88
C LEU A 147 10.10 6.13 -9.87
N ARG A 148 10.51 7.40 -9.87
CA ARG A 148 11.55 7.93 -10.77
C ARG A 148 12.92 7.26 -10.53
N GLN A 149 13.28 6.95 -9.27
CA GLN A 149 14.51 6.21 -8.98
C GLN A 149 14.45 4.74 -9.44
N LEU A 150 13.26 4.17 -9.49
CA LEU A 150 13.04 2.82 -10.01
C LEU A 150 12.86 2.79 -11.53
N GLY A 151 12.86 3.93 -12.21
CA GLY A 151 12.64 4.04 -13.65
C GLY A 151 11.19 3.78 -14.08
N LEU A 152 10.23 3.99 -13.16
CA LEU A 152 8.80 3.86 -13.43
C LEU A 152 8.21 5.23 -13.78
N ALA A 153 7.15 5.23 -14.61
CA ALA A 153 6.37 6.42 -14.88
C ALA A 153 5.60 6.87 -13.63
N ASP A 154 5.38 8.19 -13.50
CA ASP A 154 4.65 8.79 -12.37
C ASP A 154 3.18 8.31 -12.28
N ASP A 155 2.64 7.79 -13.37
CA ASP A 155 1.27 7.30 -13.53
C ASP A 155 1.18 5.81 -13.86
N ASP A 156 2.27 5.05 -13.70
CA ASP A 156 2.30 3.61 -13.99
C ASP A 156 1.06 2.92 -13.39
N ALA A 157 0.27 2.30 -14.24
CA ALA A 157 -1.01 1.71 -13.87
C ALA A 157 -0.87 0.53 -12.89
N ARG A 158 0.30 -0.09 -12.81
CA ARG A 158 0.58 -1.19 -11.88
C ARG A 158 0.81 -0.72 -10.45
N VAL A 159 1.10 0.57 -10.25
CA VAL A 159 1.42 1.14 -8.93
C VAL A 159 0.14 1.58 -8.23
N ASN A 160 -0.15 1.00 -7.08
CA ASN A 160 -1.34 1.30 -6.27
C ASN A 160 -2.62 1.36 -7.12
N PRO A 161 -2.96 0.29 -7.86
CA PRO A 161 -4.09 0.32 -8.80
C PRO A 161 -5.43 0.63 -8.13
N ASN A 162 -5.56 0.30 -6.85
CA ASN A 162 -6.76 0.53 -6.04
C ASN A 162 -6.63 1.75 -5.10
N GLY A 163 -5.67 2.65 -5.36
CA GLY A 163 -5.32 3.76 -4.48
C GLY A 163 -4.28 3.39 -3.42
N GLY A 164 -3.58 4.38 -2.90
CA GLY A 164 -2.55 4.21 -1.89
C GLY A 164 -2.87 4.96 -0.59
N ALA A 165 -1.89 5.07 0.30
CA ALA A 165 -2.06 5.60 1.65
C ALA A 165 -2.57 7.05 1.72
N ILE A 166 -2.36 7.86 0.69
CA ILE A 166 -2.95 9.22 0.63
C ILE A 166 -4.47 9.13 0.58
N ALA A 167 -5.03 8.12 -0.08
CA ALA A 167 -6.47 7.94 -0.21
C ALA A 167 -7.07 7.08 0.91
N ILE A 168 -6.46 5.91 1.21
CA ILE A 168 -7.04 4.93 2.14
C ILE A 168 -6.48 5.01 3.55
N GLY A 169 -5.53 5.93 3.80
CA GLY A 169 -4.92 6.11 5.12
C GLY A 169 -3.65 5.30 5.36
N HIS A 170 -2.96 5.62 6.46
CA HIS A 170 -1.69 4.99 6.84
C HIS A 170 -1.64 4.66 8.34
N PRO A 171 -2.39 3.66 8.80
CA PRO A 171 -2.18 3.09 10.13
C PRO A 171 -0.79 2.46 10.19
N LEU A 172 0.14 3.07 10.92
CA LEU A 172 1.57 2.76 10.86
C LEU A 172 1.88 1.27 11.06
N GLY A 173 1.28 0.66 12.08
CA GLY A 173 1.49 -0.76 12.40
C GLY A 173 0.81 -1.74 11.44
N MET A 174 -0.19 -1.28 10.68
CA MET A 174 -0.99 -2.12 9.77
C MET A 174 -0.50 -2.07 8.33
N SER A 175 0.02 -0.92 7.89
CA SER A 175 0.25 -0.64 6.47
C SER A 175 1.10 -1.67 5.75
N GLY A 176 2.14 -2.21 6.38
CA GLY A 176 2.96 -3.26 5.78
C GLY A 176 2.17 -4.51 5.43
N ALA A 177 1.32 -4.99 6.36
CA ALA A 177 0.44 -6.14 6.13
C ALA A 177 -0.61 -5.83 5.05
N ARG A 178 -1.20 -4.63 5.07
CA ARG A 178 -2.17 -4.17 4.05
C ARG A 178 -1.57 -4.17 2.65
N LEU A 179 -0.37 -3.62 2.45
CA LEU A 179 0.29 -3.62 1.14
C LEU A 179 0.43 -5.03 0.56
N VAL A 180 0.82 -6.00 1.40
CA VAL A 180 0.96 -7.40 0.98
C VAL A 180 -0.41 -8.02 0.68
N THR A 181 -1.42 -7.79 1.52
CA THR A 181 -2.78 -8.29 1.32
C THR A 181 -3.37 -7.76 0.01
N THR A 182 -3.27 -6.45 -0.23
CA THR A 182 -3.79 -5.81 -1.44
C THR A 182 -3.04 -6.30 -2.69
N ALA A 183 -1.71 -6.43 -2.63
CA ALA A 183 -0.94 -6.99 -3.74
C ALA A 183 -1.40 -8.42 -4.09
N ILE A 184 -1.59 -9.28 -3.09
CA ILE A 184 -2.08 -10.66 -3.30
C ILE A 184 -3.49 -10.64 -3.90
N SER A 185 -4.39 -9.84 -3.34
CA SER A 185 -5.77 -9.72 -3.85
C SER A 185 -5.79 -9.24 -5.30
N GLN A 186 -5.00 -8.23 -5.63
CA GLN A 186 -4.87 -7.72 -6.99
C GLN A 186 -4.36 -8.80 -7.96
N LEU A 187 -3.33 -9.57 -7.58
CA LEU A 187 -2.82 -10.67 -8.39
C LEU A 187 -3.90 -11.72 -8.69
N HIS A 188 -4.75 -12.05 -7.72
CA HIS A 188 -5.85 -12.99 -7.95
C HIS A 188 -6.93 -12.43 -8.86
N GLN A 189 -7.23 -11.12 -8.76
CA GLN A 189 -8.23 -10.46 -9.61
C GLN A 189 -7.78 -10.35 -11.06
N THR A 190 -6.52 -9.99 -11.28
CA THR A 190 -5.95 -9.79 -12.63
C THR A 190 -5.34 -11.03 -13.24
N LYS A 191 -5.25 -12.13 -12.47
CA LYS A 191 -4.51 -13.35 -12.81
C LYS A 191 -3.00 -13.09 -13.02
N GLY A 192 -2.48 -12.01 -12.43
CA GLY A 192 -1.07 -11.66 -12.43
C GLY A 192 -0.25 -12.67 -11.63
N ARG A 193 1.06 -12.66 -11.83
CA ARG A 193 1.99 -13.61 -11.19
C ARG A 193 2.75 -13.00 -10.02
N TYR A 194 3.43 -11.87 -10.25
CA TYR A 194 4.30 -11.25 -9.24
C TYR A 194 3.75 -9.93 -8.74
N GLY A 195 3.78 -9.75 -7.42
CA GLY A 195 3.46 -8.50 -6.75
C GLY A 195 4.64 -8.02 -5.90
N LEU A 196 4.92 -6.73 -5.96
CA LEU A 196 5.90 -6.04 -5.13
C LEU A 196 5.15 -5.17 -4.11
N ALA A 197 5.45 -5.35 -2.83
CA ALA A 197 5.03 -4.45 -1.75
C ALA A 197 6.26 -3.75 -1.18
N THR A 198 6.24 -2.43 -1.07
CA THR A 198 7.38 -1.67 -0.55
C THR A 198 6.96 -0.42 0.20
N MET A 199 7.71 -0.07 1.25
CA MET A 199 7.44 1.12 2.06
C MET A 199 8.72 1.69 2.68
N CYS A 200 8.70 2.99 2.95
CA CYS A 200 9.68 3.64 3.79
C CYS A 200 9.37 3.38 5.27
N ILE A 201 10.40 3.38 6.09
CA ILE A 201 10.31 3.21 7.53
C ILE A 201 11.07 4.37 8.16
N GLY A 202 10.56 4.88 9.26
CA GLY A 202 11.17 5.99 9.99
C GLY A 202 12.66 5.80 10.26
N VAL A 203 13.37 6.91 10.49
CA VAL A 203 14.82 6.98 10.76
C VAL A 203 15.70 6.57 9.57
N GLY A 204 15.17 6.49 8.37
CA GLY A 204 15.97 6.24 7.16
C GLY A 204 16.10 4.77 6.77
N GLN A 205 14.99 4.08 6.72
CA GLN A 205 14.94 2.68 6.28
C GLN A 205 13.91 2.49 5.16
N GLY A 206 14.09 1.44 4.36
CA GLY A 206 13.11 0.94 3.41
C GLY A 206 13.02 -0.58 3.46
N ILE A 207 11.84 -1.10 3.19
CA ILE A 207 11.58 -2.53 3.08
C ILE A 207 10.83 -2.83 1.78
N ALA A 208 11.12 -3.98 1.19
CA ALA A 208 10.44 -4.49 0.02
C ALA A 208 10.21 -6.00 0.15
N MET A 209 9.08 -6.48 -0.37
CA MET A 209 8.74 -7.90 -0.45
C MET A 209 8.18 -8.19 -1.84
N ILE A 210 8.59 -9.31 -2.43
CA ILE A 210 7.98 -9.86 -3.65
C ILE A 210 7.19 -11.11 -3.27
N VAL A 211 5.95 -11.15 -3.71
CA VAL A 211 5.07 -12.33 -3.61
C VAL A 211 4.73 -12.85 -5.00
N GLU A 212 4.54 -14.16 -5.10
CA GLU A 212 4.09 -14.85 -6.31
C GLU A 212 2.74 -15.50 -6.01
N ARG A 213 1.74 -15.22 -6.85
CA ARG A 213 0.43 -15.89 -6.76
C ARG A 213 0.58 -17.39 -7.01
N VAL A 214 -0.04 -18.22 -6.20
CA VAL A 214 -0.14 -19.67 -6.34
C VAL A 214 -1.57 -20.07 -6.64
#